data_c1b7ae9c0277320b708dac9d60c8cc7f
#
_entry.id   c1b7ae9c0277320b708dac9d60c8cc7f
#
_cell.length_a   1.000
_cell.length_b   1.000
_cell.length_c   1.000
_cell.angle_alpha   90.00
_cell.angle_beta   90.00
_cell.angle_gamma   90.00
#
_symmetry.space_group_name_H-M   'P 1'
#
loop_
_entity.id
_entity.type
_entity.pdbx_description
1 polymer ?
#
loop_
_entity_poly.entity_id
_entity_poly.type
_entity_poly.pdbx_seq_one_letter_code
_entity_poly.pdbx_strand_id
1 'polypeptide(L)'
;MIGAGGGIGKATCDLLLKGGNQVVGAVRDIGAIAAGLKVDGVDYRSVDAEDWDSVDALFEDLIAEGFPLSGVVLCVGSILLKPAHLTRKEEFDGVISKNLSSAFATVRAGSKSLSKTGGSIVLVSTAAAQHGLANHEAISAAKAGVEGLVRSAAATYAKRQIRVNCVAPGLVRTPLSERITANPSSLEMSEKMHPLGRIGEAIEVARAITWLLSSDQGWITGQTIGVDGGLSRLRV
;
A
#
# COMPACT_ATOMS: atom_id res chain seq x y z
N MET A 1 9.64 4.13 1.70
CA MET A 1 8.58 3.20 2.12
C MET A 1 7.67 3.89 3.14
N ILE A 2 6.50 4.38 2.75
CA ILE A 2 5.54 5.03 3.65
C ILE A 2 4.59 3.94 4.19
N GLY A 3 4.44 3.87 5.53
CA GLY A 3 3.74 2.80 6.24
C GLY A 3 4.65 1.60 6.58
N ALA A 4 5.94 1.84 6.78
CA ALA A 4 6.95 0.82 7.09
C ALA A 4 6.68 0.07 8.42
N GLY A 5 5.92 0.65 9.36
CA GLY A 5 5.59 0.05 10.65
C GLY A 5 4.41 -0.94 10.61
N GLY A 6 3.77 -1.17 9.46
CA GLY A 6 2.70 -2.17 9.30
C GLY A 6 3.25 -3.54 8.91
N GLY A 7 2.41 -4.59 8.97
CA GLY A 7 2.83 -5.97 8.65
C GLY A 7 3.39 -6.12 7.23
N ILE A 8 2.67 -5.62 6.22
CA ILE A 8 3.13 -5.64 4.81
C ILE A 8 4.36 -4.72 4.66
N GLY A 9 4.34 -3.53 5.31
CA GLY A 9 5.45 -2.59 5.28
C GLY A 9 6.74 -3.21 5.78
N LYS A 10 6.71 -3.84 6.96
CA LYS A 10 7.84 -4.58 7.51
C LYS A 10 8.38 -5.64 6.55
N ALA A 11 7.50 -6.51 6.07
CA ALA A 11 7.90 -7.59 5.16
C ALA A 11 8.52 -7.05 3.86
N THR A 12 8.02 -5.90 3.36
CA THR A 12 8.59 -5.23 2.19
C THR A 12 9.98 -4.66 2.49
N CYS A 13 10.16 -3.99 3.64
CA CYS A 13 11.46 -3.49 4.06
C CYS A 13 12.49 -4.62 4.20
N ASP A 14 12.11 -5.72 4.85
CA ASP A 14 12.98 -6.91 4.99
C ASP A 14 13.45 -7.46 3.63
N LEU A 15 12.54 -7.55 2.65
CA LEU A 15 12.88 -8.04 1.31
C LEU A 15 13.78 -7.06 0.55
N LEU A 16 13.52 -5.77 0.64
CA LEU A 16 14.32 -4.74 -0.02
C LEU A 16 15.74 -4.71 0.52
N LEU A 17 15.93 -4.77 1.85
CA LEU A 17 17.25 -4.82 2.49
C LEU A 17 18.00 -6.09 2.10
N LYS A 18 17.34 -7.27 2.09
CA LYS A 18 17.94 -8.53 1.62
C LYS A 18 18.35 -8.48 0.15
N GLY A 19 17.67 -7.67 -0.65
CA GLY A 19 18.02 -7.38 -2.03
C GLY A 19 19.13 -6.34 -2.20
N GLY A 20 19.77 -5.88 -1.11
CA GLY A 20 20.88 -4.91 -1.14
C GLY A 20 20.44 -3.46 -1.32
N ASN A 21 19.15 -3.15 -1.17
CA ASN A 21 18.65 -1.78 -1.30
C ASN A 21 18.84 -0.99 0.00
N GLN A 22 19.05 0.31 -0.12
CA GLN A 22 18.88 1.24 0.99
C GLN A 22 17.39 1.53 1.18
N VAL A 23 16.90 1.53 2.42
CA VAL A 23 15.48 1.70 2.72
C VAL A 23 15.27 2.81 3.75
N VAL A 24 14.52 3.83 3.34
CA VAL A 24 13.92 4.81 4.26
C VAL A 24 12.50 4.37 4.58
N GLY A 25 12.20 4.20 5.86
CA GLY A 25 10.90 3.80 6.38
C GLY A 25 10.17 4.97 7.02
N ALA A 26 9.09 5.45 6.39
CA ALA A 26 8.29 6.52 6.94
C ALA A 26 7.10 5.96 7.75
N VAL A 27 6.97 6.43 8.98
CA VAL A 27 5.93 6.06 9.95
C VAL A 27 5.47 7.30 10.69
N ARG A 28 4.24 7.30 11.23
CA ARG A 28 3.72 8.45 11.97
C ARG A 28 4.48 8.67 13.29
N ASP A 29 4.74 7.60 14.00
CA ASP A 29 5.47 7.61 15.27
C ASP A 29 6.44 6.43 15.30
N ILE A 30 7.73 6.73 15.35
CA ILE A 30 8.80 5.71 15.38
C ILE A 30 8.75 4.93 16.70
N GLY A 31 8.41 5.59 17.80
CA GLY A 31 8.28 4.95 19.12
C GLY A 31 7.09 4.01 19.24
N ALA A 32 6.06 4.21 18.42
CA ALA A 32 4.85 3.41 18.40
C ALA A 32 4.91 2.19 17.46
N ILE A 33 6.05 1.93 16.81
CA ILE A 33 6.19 0.71 15.99
C ILE A 33 6.09 -0.50 16.92
N ALA A 34 5.10 -1.34 16.67
CA ALA A 34 4.84 -2.53 17.50
C ALA A 34 6.08 -3.43 17.58
N ALA A 35 6.26 -4.07 18.74
CA ALA A 35 7.37 -5.01 18.95
C ALA A 35 7.42 -6.07 17.83
N GLY A 36 8.61 -6.29 17.28
CA GLY A 36 8.83 -7.21 16.15
C GLY A 36 8.46 -6.65 14.76
N LEU A 37 7.92 -5.43 14.64
CA LEU A 37 7.68 -4.77 13.35
C LEU A 37 8.79 -3.79 12.96
N LYS A 38 9.68 -3.41 13.86
CA LYS A 38 10.89 -2.64 13.54
C LYS A 38 11.89 -3.54 12.80
N VAL A 39 12.49 -3.01 11.74
CA VAL A 39 13.46 -3.72 10.89
C VAL A 39 14.81 -3.05 11.04
N ASP A 40 15.83 -3.82 11.42
CA ASP A 40 17.19 -3.32 11.52
C ASP A 40 17.72 -2.97 10.12
N GLY A 41 18.46 -1.86 10.02
CA GLY A 41 18.97 -1.34 8.75
C GLY A 41 18.00 -0.43 7.98
N VAL A 42 16.77 -0.23 8.46
CA VAL A 42 15.84 0.79 7.94
C VAL A 42 16.12 2.12 8.62
N ASP A 43 16.33 3.19 7.81
CA ASP A 43 16.34 4.57 8.29
C ASP A 43 14.90 5.05 8.50
N TYR A 44 14.46 5.12 9.77
CA TYR A 44 13.08 5.50 10.08
C TYR A 44 12.92 7.01 10.18
N ARG A 45 11.89 7.56 9.50
CA ARG A 45 11.49 8.97 9.52
C ARG A 45 10.06 9.11 10.02
N SER A 46 9.78 10.17 10.78
CA SER A 46 8.41 10.49 11.22
C SER A 46 7.68 11.23 10.11
N VAL A 47 6.58 10.66 9.62
CA VAL A 47 5.77 11.23 8.54
C VAL A 47 4.29 10.89 8.75
N ASP A 48 3.44 11.89 8.77
CA ASP A 48 2.00 11.68 8.66
C ASP A 48 1.59 11.64 7.18
N ALA A 49 1.19 10.47 6.70
CA ALA A 49 0.79 10.29 5.30
C ALA A 49 -0.53 11.01 4.94
N GLU A 50 -1.31 11.44 5.91
CA GLU A 50 -2.54 12.21 5.74
C GLU A 50 -2.26 13.72 5.61
N ASP A 51 -1.09 14.17 6.08
CA ASP A 51 -0.58 15.54 5.93
C ASP A 51 0.34 15.63 4.69
N TRP A 52 -0.11 16.37 3.70
CA TRP A 52 0.62 16.52 2.44
C TRP A 52 1.94 17.25 2.59
N ASP A 53 2.02 18.23 3.48
CA ASP A 53 3.25 18.97 3.75
C ASP A 53 4.28 18.08 4.43
N SER A 54 3.84 17.21 5.33
CA SER A 54 4.70 16.18 5.94
C SER A 54 5.25 15.20 4.90
N VAL A 55 4.42 14.80 3.93
CA VAL A 55 4.87 13.94 2.83
C VAL A 55 5.86 14.67 1.93
N ASP A 56 5.58 15.92 1.55
CA ASP A 56 6.48 16.72 0.71
C ASP A 56 7.85 16.91 1.38
N ALA A 57 7.87 17.27 2.68
CA ALA A 57 9.08 17.46 3.45
C ALA A 57 9.98 16.20 3.44
N LEU A 58 9.38 15.00 3.63
CA LEU A 58 10.15 13.75 3.52
C LEU A 58 10.93 13.67 2.20
N PHE A 59 10.26 13.92 1.08
CA PHE A 59 10.91 13.79 -0.23
C PHE A 59 11.92 14.92 -0.50
N GLU A 60 11.68 16.12 0.00
CA GLU A 60 12.63 17.24 -0.08
C GLU A 60 13.89 16.98 0.73
N ASP A 61 13.76 16.42 1.93
CA ASP A 61 14.88 16.00 2.77
C ASP A 61 15.71 14.92 2.07
N LEU A 62 15.07 13.88 1.50
CA LEU A 62 15.77 12.82 0.77
C LEU A 62 16.56 13.36 -0.44
N ILE A 63 15.99 14.35 -1.16
CA ILE A 63 16.70 15.00 -2.27
C ILE A 63 17.88 15.81 -1.74
N ALA A 64 17.71 16.58 -0.67
CA ALA A 64 18.77 17.40 -0.07
C ALA A 64 19.92 16.55 0.48
N GLU A 65 19.62 15.37 1.03
CA GLU A 65 20.60 14.39 1.49
C GLU A 65 21.30 13.63 0.34
N GLY A 66 20.82 13.79 -0.90
CA GLY A 66 21.36 13.05 -2.07
C GLY A 66 20.99 11.57 -2.07
N PHE A 67 19.87 11.19 -1.40
CA PHE A 67 19.42 9.79 -1.36
C PHE A 67 19.07 9.28 -2.77
N PRO A 68 19.61 8.12 -3.21
CA PRO A 68 19.43 7.61 -4.57
C PRO A 68 18.04 6.98 -4.74
N LEU A 69 17.00 7.82 -4.74
CA LEU A 69 15.61 7.35 -4.81
C LEU A 69 15.32 6.69 -6.17
N SER A 70 14.92 5.43 -6.16
CA SER A 70 14.50 4.66 -7.34
C SER A 70 13.11 4.04 -7.20
N GLY A 71 12.60 3.92 -5.97
CA GLY A 71 11.30 3.33 -5.69
C GLY A 71 10.55 3.99 -4.55
N VAL A 72 9.23 4.07 -4.69
CA VAL A 72 8.31 4.62 -3.68
C VAL A 72 7.19 3.61 -3.44
N VAL A 73 6.88 3.35 -2.17
CA VAL A 73 5.76 2.47 -1.79
C VAL A 73 4.89 3.15 -0.75
N LEU A 74 3.57 3.05 -0.90
CA LEU A 74 2.62 3.41 0.13
C LEU A 74 1.87 2.17 0.63
N CYS A 75 2.09 1.81 1.91
CA CYS A 75 1.37 0.75 2.62
C CYS A 75 0.48 1.28 3.76
N VAL A 76 0.20 2.58 3.78
CA VAL A 76 -0.76 3.16 4.73
C VAL A 76 -2.19 2.83 4.29
N GLY A 77 -3.04 2.54 5.26
CA GLY A 77 -4.46 2.30 5.01
C GLY A 77 -5.24 2.06 6.29
N SER A 78 -6.55 1.91 6.13
CA SER A 78 -7.48 1.54 7.20
C SER A 78 -8.50 0.54 6.67
N ILE A 79 -9.19 -0.13 7.60
CA ILE A 79 -10.32 -1.02 7.30
C ILE A 79 -11.55 -0.46 8.00
N LEU A 80 -12.61 -0.18 7.25
CA LEU A 80 -13.94 0.12 7.76
C LEU A 80 -14.94 -0.83 7.09
N LEU A 81 -15.49 -1.74 7.88
CA LEU A 81 -16.51 -2.70 7.45
C LEU A 81 -17.86 -2.26 8.02
N LYS A 82 -18.60 -1.45 7.26
CA LYS A 82 -19.85 -0.86 7.71
C LYS A 82 -20.71 -0.49 6.50
N PRO A 83 -22.01 -0.82 6.50
CA PRO A 83 -22.90 -0.48 5.39
C PRO A 83 -23.06 1.06 5.27
N ALA A 84 -23.25 1.55 4.06
CA ALA A 84 -23.27 2.98 3.77
C ALA A 84 -24.28 3.77 4.60
N HIS A 85 -25.49 3.24 4.80
CA HIS A 85 -26.55 3.92 5.58
C HIS A 85 -26.25 4.05 7.07
N LEU A 86 -25.28 3.32 7.61
CA LEU A 86 -24.81 3.43 8.99
C LEU A 86 -23.46 4.17 9.09
N THR A 87 -22.79 4.44 7.97
CA THR A 87 -21.49 5.10 7.96
C THR A 87 -21.69 6.60 8.14
N ARG A 88 -21.06 7.17 9.18
CA ARG A 88 -21.08 8.61 9.41
C ARG A 88 -20.12 9.32 8.46
N LYS A 89 -20.38 10.62 8.23
CA LYS A 89 -19.54 11.43 7.34
C LYS A 89 -18.08 11.43 7.77
N GLU A 90 -17.81 11.58 9.06
CA GLU A 90 -16.45 11.64 9.61
C GLU A 90 -15.70 10.29 9.43
N GLU A 91 -16.42 9.18 9.52
CA GLU A 91 -15.86 7.85 9.27
C GLU A 91 -15.51 7.68 7.78
N PHE A 92 -16.38 8.13 6.89
CA PHE A 92 -16.13 8.13 5.44
C PHE A 92 -14.96 9.02 5.08
N ASP A 93 -14.95 10.29 5.55
CA ASP A 93 -13.88 11.26 5.31
C ASP A 93 -12.51 10.71 5.81
N GLY A 94 -12.48 10.07 6.97
CA GLY A 94 -11.28 9.43 7.49
C GLY A 94 -10.79 8.26 6.63
N VAL A 95 -11.71 7.48 6.03
CA VAL A 95 -11.34 6.42 5.07
C VAL A 95 -10.75 7.03 3.80
N ILE A 96 -11.35 8.08 3.26
CA ILE A 96 -10.84 8.77 2.06
C ILE A 96 -9.47 9.40 2.35
N SER A 97 -9.33 10.11 3.47
CA SER A 97 -8.06 10.75 3.86
C SER A 97 -6.94 9.72 3.93
N LYS A 98 -7.15 8.66 4.72
CA LYS A 98 -6.12 7.66 5.00
C LYS A 98 -5.76 6.76 3.81
N ASN A 99 -6.69 6.48 2.91
CA ASN A 99 -6.49 5.53 1.83
C ASN A 99 -6.28 6.17 0.45
N LEU A 100 -7.00 7.24 0.13
CA LEU A 100 -6.97 7.87 -1.20
C LEU A 100 -6.16 9.16 -1.21
N SER A 101 -6.40 10.08 -0.28
CA SER A 101 -5.67 11.34 -0.21
C SER A 101 -4.17 11.11 0.05
N SER A 102 -3.83 10.21 0.96
CA SER A 102 -2.43 9.80 1.22
C SER A 102 -1.76 9.17 -0.02
N ALA A 103 -2.51 8.40 -0.81
CA ALA A 103 -2.00 7.83 -2.06
C ALA A 103 -1.72 8.92 -3.10
N PHE A 104 -2.62 9.91 -3.20
CA PHE A 104 -2.42 11.04 -4.10
C PHE A 104 -1.20 11.88 -3.68
N ALA A 105 -1.05 12.21 -2.40
CA ALA A 105 0.11 12.93 -1.86
C ALA A 105 1.42 12.20 -2.17
N THR A 106 1.43 10.87 -1.96
CA THR A 106 2.61 10.01 -2.25
C THR A 106 2.96 10.02 -3.73
N VAL A 107 1.98 9.90 -4.63
CA VAL A 107 2.22 9.96 -6.08
C VAL A 107 2.72 11.35 -6.48
N ARG A 108 2.13 12.42 -5.96
CA ARG A 108 2.52 13.81 -6.22
C ARG A 108 3.98 14.05 -5.85
N ALA A 109 4.37 13.79 -4.62
CA ALA A 109 5.73 14.02 -4.13
C ALA A 109 6.74 13.05 -4.74
N GLY A 110 6.40 11.75 -4.82
CA GLY A 110 7.26 10.72 -5.40
C GLY A 110 7.55 10.94 -6.89
N SER A 111 6.54 11.33 -7.68
CA SER A 111 6.75 11.61 -9.11
C SER A 111 7.57 12.87 -9.35
N LYS A 112 7.46 13.90 -8.49
CA LYS A 112 8.33 15.09 -8.51
C LYS A 112 9.78 14.67 -8.28
N SER A 113 10.03 13.85 -7.28
CA SER A 113 11.37 13.40 -6.88
C SER A 113 12.03 12.47 -7.90
N LEU A 114 11.25 11.57 -8.51
CA LEU A 114 11.72 10.65 -9.55
C LEU A 114 11.81 11.28 -10.96
N SER A 115 11.44 12.55 -11.11
CA SER A 115 11.25 13.18 -12.43
C SER A 115 12.51 13.21 -13.32
N LYS A 116 13.70 13.17 -12.74
CA LYS A 116 14.99 13.20 -13.45
C LYS A 116 15.60 11.81 -13.63
N THR A 117 15.31 10.87 -12.74
CA THR A 117 15.95 9.55 -12.69
C THR A 117 15.07 8.43 -13.22
N GLY A 118 13.74 8.66 -13.29
CA GLY A 118 12.78 7.59 -13.45
C GLY A 118 12.63 6.77 -12.17
N GLY A 119 11.88 5.66 -12.23
CA GLY A 119 11.72 4.78 -11.09
C GLY A 119 10.35 4.09 -11.04
N SER A 120 9.98 3.57 -9.87
CA SER A 120 8.73 2.82 -9.68
C SER A 120 7.97 3.29 -8.46
N ILE A 121 6.67 3.53 -8.61
CA ILE A 121 5.73 3.81 -7.51
C ILE A 121 4.76 2.65 -7.39
N VAL A 122 4.64 2.06 -6.20
CA VAL A 122 3.71 0.96 -5.93
C VAL A 122 2.75 1.36 -4.81
N LEU A 123 1.47 1.32 -5.11
CA LEU A 123 0.39 1.58 -4.16
C LEU A 123 -0.30 0.28 -3.73
N VAL A 124 -1.09 0.34 -2.68
CA VAL A 124 -1.86 -0.81 -2.18
C VAL A 124 -3.35 -0.51 -2.25
N SER A 125 -4.07 -1.29 -3.08
CA SER A 125 -5.53 -1.36 -3.18
C SER A 125 -6.08 -2.48 -2.28
N THR A 126 -7.14 -3.13 -2.70
CA THR A 126 -7.76 -4.31 -2.10
C THR A 126 -8.56 -5.09 -3.13
N ALA A 127 -8.70 -6.40 -2.96
CA ALA A 127 -9.63 -7.22 -3.74
C ALA A 127 -11.07 -6.68 -3.70
N ALA A 128 -11.49 -6.06 -2.59
CA ALA A 128 -12.79 -5.44 -2.42
C ALA A 128 -13.06 -4.24 -3.36
N ALA A 129 -12.03 -3.65 -3.95
CA ALA A 129 -12.19 -2.60 -4.96
C ALA A 129 -12.62 -3.17 -6.33
N GLN A 130 -12.38 -4.45 -6.56
CA GLN A 130 -12.64 -5.15 -7.82
C GLN A 130 -13.79 -6.18 -7.72
N HIS A 131 -14.12 -6.59 -6.51
CA HIS A 131 -15.18 -7.55 -6.22
C HIS A 131 -16.14 -7.00 -5.17
N GLY A 132 -17.45 -7.11 -5.41
CA GLY A 132 -18.48 -6.62 -4.48
C GLY A 132 -18.52 -7.42 -3.20
N LEU A 133 -18.05 -6.84 -2.11
CA LEU A 133 -18.13 -7.40 -0.75
C LEU A 133 -19.08 -6.55 0.10
N ALA A 134 -20.01 -7.20 0.81
CA ALA A 134 -20.93 -6.50 1.69
C ALA A 134 -20.20 -5.69 2.78
N ASN A 135 -20.73 -4.54 3.13
CA ASN A 135 -20.19 -3.63 4.16
C ASN A 135 -18.79 -3.04 3.84
N HIS A 136 -18.37 -3.08 2.57
CA HIS A 136 -17.06 -2.53 2.14
C HIS A 136 -17.22 -1.23 1.36
N GLU A 137 -18.36 -0.57 1.33
CA GLU A 137 -18.68 0.53 0.44
C GLU A 137 -17.65 1.67 0.52
N ALA A 138 -17.32 2.13 1.74
CA ALA A 138 -16.38 3.23 1.93
C ALA A 138 -14.95 2.86 1.50
N ILE A 139 -14.46 1.70 1.93
CA ILE A 139 -13.10 1.27 1.60
C ILE A 139 -12.96 0.88 0.12
N SER A 140 -13.99 0.28 -0.47
CA SER A 140 -14.02 -0.04 -1.90
C SER A 140 -13.97 1.23 -2.74
N ALA A 141 -14.75 2.26 -2.39
CA ALA A 141 -14.73 3.55 -3.07
C ALA A 141 -13.34 4.19 -3.03
N ALA A 142 -12.73 4.26 -1.84
CA ALA A 142 -11.39 4.83 -1.68
C ALA A 142 -10.33 4.06 -2.49
N LYS A 143 -10.34 2.74 -2.43
CA LYS A 143 -9.33 1.89 -3.09
C LYS A 143 -9.55 1.76 -4.59
N ALA A 144 -10.78 1.79 -5.09
CA ALA A 144 -11.07 1.94 -6.51
C ALA A 144 -10.54 3.29 -7.04
N GLY A 145 -10.64 4.36 -6.23
CA GLY A 145 -10.00 5.65 -6.51
C GLY A 145 -8.48 5.54 -6.64
N VAL A 146 -7.82 4.75 -5.78
CA VAL A 146 -6.38 4.46 -5.89
C VAL A 146 -6.05 3.77 -7.22
N GLU A 147 -6.85 2.80 -7.66
CA GLU A 147 -6.64 2.14 -8.96
C GLU A 147 -6.83 3.11 -10.15
N GLY A 148 -7.79 4.04 -10.03
CA GLY A 148 -7.97 5.13 -11.01
C GLY A 148 -6.76 6.07 -11.04
N LEU A 149 -6.25 6.46 -9.87
CA LEU A 149 -5.03 7.26 -9.72
C LEU A 149 -3.82 6.58 -10.37
N VAL A 150 -3.64 5.28 -10.14
CA VAL A 150 -2.54 4.49 -10.74
C VAL A 150 -2.55 4.57 -12.25
N ARG A 151 -3.71 4.35 -12.90
CA ARG A 151 -3.81 4.41 -14.37
C ARG A 151 -3.50 5.80 -14.92
N SER A 152 -4.04 6.83 -14.30
CA SER A 152 -3.82 8.22 -14.73
C SER A 152 -2.37 8.66 -14.51
N ALA A 153 -1.80 8.36 -13.35
CA ALA A 153 -0.41 8.68 -13.02
C ALA A 153 0.57 7.93 -13.94
N ALA A 154 0.34 6.65 -14.20
CA ALA A 154 1.14 5.87 -15.14
C ALA A 154 1.18 6.53 -16.52
N ALA A 155 0.03 6.96 -17.04
CA ALA A 155 -0.05 7.67 -18.34
C ALA A 155 0.69 9.01 -18.30
N THR A 156 0.53 9.80 -17.22
CA THR A 156 1.14 11.13 -17.08
C THR A 156 2.66 11.04 -17.04
N TYR A 157 3.20 10.06 -16.30
CA TYR A 157 4.63 10.01 -15.98
C TYR A 157 5.44 9.02 -16.82
N ALA A 158 4.79 8.28 -17.73
CA ALA A 158 5.47 7.30 -18.59
C ALA A 158 6.67 7.87 -19.35
N LYS A 159 6.55 9.06 -19.94
CA LYS A 159 7.64 9.73 -20.68
C LYS A 159 8.84 10.09 -19.79
N ARG A 160 8.66 10.12 -18.46
CA ARG A 160 9.72 10.33 -17.47
C ARG A 160 10.30 9.02 -16.93
N GLN A 161 9.96 7.90 -17.55
CA GLN A 161 10.35 6.55 -17.12
C GLN A 161 9.93 6.24 -15.67
N ILE A 162 8.80 6.81 -15.21
CA ILE A 162 8.21 6.49 -13.92
C ILE A 162 7.07 5.52 -14.14
N ARG A 163 7.21 4.32 -13.62
CA ARG A 163 6.16 3.30 -13.59
C ARG A 163 5.30 3.48 -12.34
N VAL A 164 3.99 3.37 -12.48
CA VAL A 164 3.06 3.43 -11.35
C VAL A 164 2.16 2.22 -11.41
N ASN A 165 2.20 1.38 -10.38
CA ASN A 165 1.42 0.15 -10.29
C ASN A 165 0.77 0.01 -8.92
N CYS A 166 -0.09 -0.98 -8.78
CA CYS A 166 -0.82 -1.27 -7.56
C CYS A 166 -0.85 -2.78 -7.31
N VAL A 167 -0.84 -3.18 -6.03
CA VAL A 167 -1.23 -4.52 -5.59
C VAL A 167 -2.60 -4.46 -4.93
N ALA A 168 -3.44 -5.47 -5.15
CA ALA A 168 -4.78 -5.60 -4.56
C ALA A 168 -4.85 -6.87 -3.71
N PRO A 169 -4.51 -6.79 -2.40
CA PRO A 169 -4.57 -7.94 -1.51
C PRO A 169 -6.01 -8.38 -1.21
N GLY A 170 -6.18 -9.66 -0.94
CA GLY A 170 -7.30 -10.19 -0.17
C GLY A 170 -7.15 -9.89 1.33
N LEU A 171 -7.77 -10.68 2.20
CA LEU A 171 -7.48 -10.61 3.62
C LEU A 171 -6.09 -11.17 3.90
N VAL A 172 -5.26 -10.39 4.59
CA VAL A 172 -3.86 -10.72 4.91
C VAL A 172 -3.66 -10.66 6.42
N ARG A 173 -2.95 -11.63 6.98
CA ARG A 173 -2.62 -11.66 8.41
C ARG A 173 -1.62 -10.55 8.75
N THR A 174 -2.13 -9.51 9.42
CA THR A 174 -1.38 -8.31 9.84
C THR A 174 -2.02 -7.71 11.08
N PRO A 175 -1.36 -6.83 11.83
CA PRO A 175 -2.00 -6.09 12.93
C PRO A 175 -3.24 -5.30 12.48
N LEU A 176 -3.26 -4.79 11.25
CA LEU A 176 -4.41 -4.04 10.72
C LEU A 176 -5.67 -4.92 10.61
N SER A 177 -5.52 -6.19 10.29
CA SER A 177 -6.63 -7.14 10.11
C SER A 177 -6.94 -7.96 11.38
N GLU A 178 -6.24 -7.73 12.49
CA GLU A 178 -6.31 -8.54 13.71
C GLU A 178 -7.74 -8.67 14.24
N ARG A 179 -8.54 -7.60 14.20
CA ARG A 179 -9.95 -7.64 14.64
C ARG A 179 -10.81 -8.65 13.87
N ILE A 180 -10.43 -8.94 12.61
CA ILE A 180 -11.11 -9.92 11.77
C ILE A 180 -10.50 -11.30 12.00
N THR A 181 -9.18 -11.40 12.00
CA THR A 181 -8.46 -12.68 12.07
C THR A 181 -8.42 -13.30 13.46
N ALA A 182 -8.61 -12.51 14.51
CA ALA A 182 -8.74 -13.03 15.89
C ALA A 182 -10.12 -13.63 16.19
N ASN A 183 -11.15 -13.36 15.38
CA ASN A 183 -12.47 -13.98 15.52
C ASN A 183 -12.54 -15.24 14.65
N PRO A 184 -12.68 -16.44 15.24
CA PRO A 184 -12.66 -17.72 14.51
C PRO A 184 -13.70 -17.80 13.38
N SER A 185 -14.94 -17.36 13.64
CA SER A 185 -16.01 -17.41 12.64
C SER A 185 -15.76 -16.46 11.47
N SER A 186 -15.20 -15.26 11.75
CA SER A 186 -14.85 -14.28 10.71
C SER A 186 -13.66 -14.78 9.88
N LEU A 187 -12.68 -15.41 10.51
CA LEU A 187 -11.53 -16.01 9.85
C LEU A 187 -11.98 -17.15 8.93
N GLU A 188 -12.75 -18.11 9.43
CA GLU A 188 -13.28 -19.25 8.65
C GLU A 188 -14.09 -18.77 7.43
N MET A 189 -14.96 -17.76 7.63
CA MET A 189 -15.72 -17.18 6.53
C MET A 189 -14.78 -16.55 5.48
N SER A 190 -13.77 -15.81 5.93
CA SER A 190 -12.79 -15.19 5.04
C SER A 190 -11.98 -16.26 4.26
N GLU A 191 -11.56 -17.33 4.92
CA GLU A 191 -10.83 -18.43 4.27
C GLU A 191 -11.69 -19.10 3.18
N LYS A 192 -12.97 -19.33 3.45
CA LYS A 192 -13.93 -19.87 2.46
C LYS A 192 -14.17 -18.93 1.27
N MET A 193 -14.02 -17.62 1.46
CA MET A 193 -14.15 -16.65 0.37
C MET A 193 -12.96 -16.65 -0.57
N HIS A 194 -11.79 -17.09 -0.11
CA HIS A 194 -10.58 -17.17 -0.92
C HIS A 194 -10.50 -18.55 -1.60
N PRO A 195 -10.52 -18.64 -2.93
CA PRO A 195 -10.44 -19.93 -3.64
C PRO A 195 -9.26 -20.82 -3.25
N LEU A 196 -8.13 -20.23 -2.80
CA LEU A 196 -7.02 -21.02 -2.26
C LEU A 196 -7.26 -21.57 -0.84
N GLY A 197 -8.44 -21.34 -0.24
CA GLY A 197 -8.84 -21.93 1.05
C GLY A 197 -8.12 -21.36 2.28
N ARG A 198 -7.46 -20.21 2.15
CA ARG A 198 -6.76 -19.54 3.26
C ARG A 198 -6.67 -18.03 3.03
N ILE A 199 -6.42 -17.28 4.09
CA ILE A 199 -6.01 -15.88 3.98
C ILE A 199 -4.52 -15.77 3.60
N GLY A 200 -4.10 -14.59 3.14
CA GLY A 200 -2.72 -14.31 2.76
C GLY A 200 -1.81 -14.00 3.95
N GLU A 201 -0.51 -14.10 3.71
CA GLU A 201 0.54 -13.63 4.62
C GLU A 201 1.18 -12.34 4.09
N ALA A 202 1.68 -11.49 5.01
CA ALA A 202 2.27 -10.20 4.65
C ALA A 202 3.41 -10.33 3.62
N ILE A 203 4.20 -11.40 3.72
CA ILE A 203 5.32 -11.67 2.81
C ILE A 203 4.86 -11.94 1.37
N GLU A 204 3.67 -12.47 1.15
CA GLU A 204 3.15 -12.76 -0.19
C GLU A 204 2.84 -11.44 -0.93
N VAL A 205 2.26 -10.48 -0.22
CA VAL A 205 2.02 -9.14 -0.76
C VAL A 205 3.33 -8.38 -0.96
N ALA A 206 4.25 -8.47 0.00
CA ALA A 206 5.56 -7.83 -0.07
C ALA A 206 6.38 -8.31 -1.28
N ARG A 207 6.32 -9.60 -1.64
CA ARG A 207 6.97 -10.15 -2.85
C ARG A 207 6.41 -9.51 -4.12
N ALA A 208 5.10 -9.32 -4.22
CA ALA A 208 4.49 -8.65 -5.37
C ALA A 208 4.91 -7.16 -5.44
N ILE A 209 4.98 -6.47 -4.30
CA ILE A 209 5.46 -5.08 -4.23
C ILE A 209 6.92 -5.00 -4.69
N THR A 210 7.80 -5.82 -4.14
CA THR A 210 9.23 -5.80 -4.49
C THR A 210 9.47 -6.18 -5.94
N TRP A 211 8.70 -7.12 -6.48
CA TRP A 211 8.73 -7.47 -7.90
C TRP A 211 8.35 -6.27 -8.77
N LEU A 212 7.27 -5.55 -8.47
CA LEU A 212 6.86 -4.34 -9.21
C LEU A 212 7.87 -3.18 -9.09
N LEU A 213 8.65 -3.13 -8.00
CA LEU A 213 9.71 -2.12 -7.83
C LEU A 213 10.94 -2.42 -8.68
N SER A 214 11.24 -3.71 -8.95
CA SER A 214 12.43 -4.12 -9.69
C SER A 214 12.50 -3.46 -11.08
N SER A 215 13.70 -3.05 -11.48
CA SER A 215 14.00 -2.55 -12.83
C SER A 215 13.74 -3.59 -13.91
N ASP A 216 13.82 -4.89 -13.58
CA ASP A 216 13.54 -5.99 -14.49
C ASP A 216 12.08 -5.97 -15.01
N GLN A 217 11.21 -5.28 -14.29
CA GLN A 217 9.80 -5.11 -14.66
C GLN A 217 9.56 -3.79 -15.43
N GLY A 218 10.54 -3.34 -16.20
CA GLY A 218 10.53 -2.06 -16.92
C GLY A 218 9.34 -1.87 -17.89
N TRP A 219 8.65 -2.95 -18.26
CA TRP A 219 7.50 -2.93 -19.21
C TRP A 219 6.14 -3.02 -18.52
N ILE A 220 6.09 -2.91 -17.17
CA ILE A 220 4.85 -3.01 -16.40
C ILE A 220 4.53 -1.66 -15.76
N THR A 221 3.47 -1.00 -16.21
CA THR A 221 2.93 0.24 -15.62
C THR A 221 1.41 0.31 -15.78
N GLY A 222 0.73 1.05 -14.91
CA GLY A 222 -0.72 1.22 -14.90
C GLY A 222 -1.51 -0.02 -14.48
N GLN A 223 -0.84 -1.03 -13.91
CA GLN A 223 -1.47 -2.31 -13.56
C GLN A 223 -1.89 -2.36 -12.09
N THR A 224 -3.00 -3.07 -11.84
CA THR A 224 -3.40 -3.53 -10.52
C THR A 224 -3.32 -5.05 -10.49
N ILE A 225 -2.43 -5.60 -9.64
CA ILE A 225 -2.19 -7.04 -9.53
C ILE A 225 -2.88 -7.57 -8.29
N GLY A 226 -3.81 -8.52 -8.48
CA GLY A 226 -4.46 -9.23 -7.38
C GLY A 226 -3.47 -10.15 -6.65
N VAL A 227 -3.39 -10.00 -5.33
CA VAL A 227 -2.63 -10.88 -4.43
C VAL A 227 -3.62 -11.35 -3.36
N ASP A 228 -4.60 -12.14 -3.77
CA ASP A 228 -5.85 -12.33 -3.04
C ASP A 228 -6.34 -13.79 -3.03
N GLY A 229 -5.49 -14.74 -3.37
CA GLY A 229 -5.88 -16.15 -3.41
C GLY A 229 -7.03 -16.47 -4.37
N GLY A 230 -7.27 -15.59 -5.37
CA GLY A 230 -8.33 -15.73 -6.37
C GLY A 230 -9.65 -15.06 -6.00
N LEU A 231 -9.74 -14.40 -4.82
CA LEU A 231 -10.99 -13.81 -4.29
C LEU A 231 -11.69 -12.87 -5.29
N SER A 232 -10.95 -12.02 -5.99
CA SER A 232 -11.54 -11.02 -6.89
C SER A 232 -11.88 -11.57 -8.29
N ARG A 233 -11.41 -12.75 -8.66
CA ARG A 233 -11.46 -13.25 -10.05
C ARG A 233 -12.13 -14.60 -10.23
N LEU A 234 -12.04 -15.47 -9.23
CA LEU A 234 -12.51 -16.85 -9.34
C LEU A 234 -13.81 -17.06 -8.56
N ARG A 235 -14.63 -17.97 -9.06
CA ARG A 235 -15.79 -18.52 -8.34
C ARG A 235 -15.56 -20.04 -8.26
N VAL A 236 -15.62 -20.59 -7.06
CA VAL A 236 -15.49 -22.02 -6.79
C VAL A 236 -16.70 -22.50 -5.99
#